data_5da8872779c10557712780b0d1ee2c48
#
_entry.id   5da8872779c10557712780b0d1ee2c48
#
_cell.length_a   1.000
_cell.length_b   1.000
_cell.length_c   1.000
_cell.angle_alpha   90.00
_cell.angle_beta   90.00
_cell.angle_gamma   90.00
#
_symmetry.space_group_name_H-M   'P 1'
#
loop_
_entity.id
_entity.type
_entity.pdbx_description
1 polymer ?
#
loop_
_entity_poly.entity_id
_entity_poly.type
_entity_poly.pdbx_seq_one_letter_code
_entity_poly.pdbx_strand_id
1 'polypeptide(L)'
;MNGKETFMVETLTRELIVRLMEEQSLPMREAMEIVYNSNTYAALNNLNTGLYFQSPAYIYDVLEQELKANYTEKQKNKTNIL
;
A
#
# COMPACT_ATOMS: atom_id res chain seq x y z
N MET A 1 -13.98 13.18 -8.59
CA MET A 1 -12.80 13.61 -7.81
C MET A 1 -12.27 14.91 -8.39
N ASN A 2 -12.06 15.92 -7.57
CA ASN A 2 -11.52 17.17 -8.09
C ASN A 2 -9.99 17.10 -8.17
N GLY A 3 -9.37 18.11 -8.81
CA GLY A 3 -7.92 18.10 -9.06
C GLY A 3 -7.07 18.04 -7.81
N LYS A 4 -7.52 18.69 -6.74
CA LYS A 4 -6.77 18.72 -5.48
C LYS A 4 -6.67 17.36 -4.84
N GLU A 5 -7.78 16.64 -4.79
CA GLU A 5 -7.81 15.31 -4.17
C GLU A 5 -7.04 14.31 -5.02
N THR A 6 -7.17 14.41 -6.33
CA THR A 6 -6.40 13.57 -7.26
C THR A 6 -4.91 13.78 -7.05
N PHE A 7 -4.50 15.05 -6.94
CA PHE A 7 -3.10 15.39 -6.72
C PHE A 7 -2.58 14.78 -5.41
N MET A 8 -3.38 14.87 -4.34
CA MET A 8 -2.99 14.32 -3.05
C MET A 8 -2.83 12.79 -3.12
N VAL A 9 -3.78 12.12 -3.75
CA VAL A 9 -3.72 10.67 -3.88
C VAL A 9 -2.49 10.25 -4.70
N GLU A 10 -2.21 10.93 -5.80
CA GLU A 10 -1.06 10.62 -6.63
C GLU A 10 0.25 10.82 -5.89
N THR A 11 0.35 11.92 -5.12
CA THR A 11 1.55 12.21 -4.34
C THR A 11 1.78 11.15 -3.28
N LEU A 12 0.73 10.77 -2.57
CA LEU A 12 0.82 9.75 -1.53
C LEU A 12 1.17 8.38 -2.12
N THR A 13 0.60 8.06 -3.27
CA THR A 13 0.90 6.80 -3.96
C THR A 13 2.38 6.73 -4.32
N ARG A 14 2.93 7.82 -4.85
CA ARG A 14 4.35 7.88 -5.19
C ARG A 14 5.22 7.68 -3.95
N GLU A 15 4.85 8.32 -2.85
CA GLU A 15 5.60 8.19 -1.62
C GLU A 15 5.55 6.77 -1.06
N LEU A 16 4.41 6.10 -1.20
CA LEU A 16 4.31 4.69 -0.80
C LEU A 16 5.27 3.83 -1.59
N ILE A 17 5.32 4.03 -2.90
CA ILE A 17 6.20 3.26 -3.77
C ILE A 17 7.66 3.48 -3.37
N VAL A 18 8.05 4.74 -3.18
CA VAL A 18 9.44 5.06 -2.82
C VAL A 18 9.81 4.45 -1.47
N ARG A 19 8.94 4.58 -0.48
CA ARG A 19 9.20 4.00 0.85
C ARG A 19 9.34 2.49 0.77
N LEU A 20 8.47 1.85 0.01
CA LEU A 20 8.51 0.40 -0.12
C LEU A 20 9.82 -0.05 -0.79
N MET A 21 10.27 0.69 -1.80
CA MET A 21 11.55 0.41 -2.45
C MET A 21 12.70 0.49 -1.45
N GLU A 22 12.69 1.54 -0.62
CA GLU A 22 13.76 1.77 0.34
C GLU A 22 13.73 0.79 1.50
N GLU A 23 12.54 0.56 2.06
CA GLU A 23 12.41 -0.29 3.24
C GLU A 23 12.60 -1.76 2.94
N GLN A 24 12.16 -2.20 1.76
CA GLN A 24 12.21 -3.61 1.39
C GLN A 24 13.28 -3.93 0.35
N SER A 25 14.06 -2.94 -0.05
CA SER A 25 15.12 -3.11 -1.06
C SER A 25 14.57 -3.71 -2.35
N LEU A 26 13.45 -3.17 -2.83
CA LEU A 26 12.79 -3.65 -4.03
C LEU A 26 13.03 -2.74 -5.23
N PRO A 27 13.12 -3.29 -6.44
CA PRO A 27 13.12 -2.46 -7.63
C PRO A 27 11.76 -1.80 -7.82
N MET A 28 11.76 -0.67 -8.53
CA MET A 28 10.55 0.14 -8.71
C MET A 28 9.38 -0.67 -9.25
N ARG A 29 9.61 -1.53 -10.23
CA ARG A 29 8.55 -2.31 -10.84
C ARG A 29 7.82 -3.17 -9.82
N GLU A 30 8.57 -3.86 -8.97
CA GLU A 30 7.97 -4.71 -7.95
C GLU A 30 7.21 -3.90 -6.91
N ALA A 31 7.79 -2.78 -6.49
CA ALA A 31 7.12 -1.91 -5.52
C ALA A 31 5.81 -1.38 -6.09
N MET A 32 5.81 -0.98 -7.37
CA MET A 32 4.60 -0.50 -8.04
C MET A 32 3.52 -1.59 -8.09
N GLU A 33 3.90 -2.81 -8.43
CA GLU A 33 2.95 -3.91 -8.47
C GLU A 33 2.32 -4.15 -7.11
N ILE A 34 3.13 -4.15 -6.06
CA ILE A 34 2.63 -4.35 -4.71
C ILE A 34 1.64 -3.25 -4.32
N VAL A 35 2.02 -2.00 -4.54
CA VAL A 35 1.16 -0.87 -4.15
C VAL A 35 -0.14 -0.87 -4.95
N TYR A 36 -0.05 -0.99 -6.27
CA TYR A 36 -1.25 -0.88 -7.10
C TYR A 36 -2.23 -2.03 -6.91
N ASN A 37 -1.75 -3.18 -6.45
CA ASN A 37 -2.63 -4.33 -6.20
C ASN A 37 -3.07 -4.42 -4.74
N SER A 38 -2.69 -3.46 -3.91
CA SER A 38 -3.00 -3.52 -2.48
C SER A 38 -4.40 -2.98 -2.17
N ASN A 39 -4.97 -3.46 -1.07
CA ASN A 39 -6.21 -2.92 -0.54
C ASN A 39 -5.97 -1.50 0.00
N THR A 40 -4.76 -1.22 0.46
CA THR A 40 -4.39 0.12 0.92
C THR A 40 -4.54 1.13 -0.21
N TYR A 41 -4.10 0.79 -1.41
CA TYR A 41 -4.24 1.67 -2.57
C TYR A 41 -5.71 1.89 -2.92
N ALA A 42 -6.51 0.81 -2.89
CA ALA A 42 -7.94 0.93 -3.15
C ALA A 42 -8.61 1.86 -2.14
N ALA A 43 -8.25 1.75 -0.87
CA ALA A 43 -8.78 2.62 0.18
C ALA A 43 -8.32 4.06 0.00
N LEU A 44 -7.08 4.26 -0.45
CA LEU A 44 -6.54 5.60 -0.69
C LEU A 44 -7.31 6.30 -1.80
N ASN A 45 -7.75 5.58 -2.81
CA ASN A 45 -8.52 6.12 -3.92
C ASN A 45 -10.01 6.28 -3.61
N ASN A 46 -10.47 5.74 -2.50
CA ASN A 46 -11.86 5.89 -2.07
C ASN A 46 -11.93 7.05 -1.09
N LEU A 47 -12.43 8.19 -1.56
CA LEU A 47 -12.46 9.40 -0.75
C LEU A 47 -13.27 9.26 0.53
N ASN A 48 -14.19 8.31 0.57
CA ASN A 48 -15.01 8.09 1.76
C ASN A 48 -14.23 7.52 2.93
N THR A 49 -13.06 6.92 2.68
CA THR A 49 -12.24 6.37 3.76
C THR A 49 -11.46 7.43 4.51
N GLY A 50 -11.25 8.60 3.89
CA GLY A 50 -10.45 9.66 4.47
C GLY A 50 -8.96 9.34 4.54
N LEU A 51 -8.52 8.23 3.97
CA LEU A 51 -7.13 7.82 4.06
C LEU A 51 -6.19 8.84 3.41
N TYR A 52 -6.66 9.52 2.38
CA TYR A 52 -5.82 10.50 1.68
C TYR A 52 -5.50 11.74 2.52
N PHE A 53 -6.15 11.92 3.65
CA PHE A 53 -5.84 12.99 4.61
C PHE A 53 -4.75 12.61 5.59
N GLN A 54 -4.38 11.35 5.67
CA GLN A 54 -3.41 10.87 6.64
C GLN A 54 -1.99 11.13 6.15
N SER A 55 -1.03 11.06 7.07
CA SER A 55 0.37 11.26 6.72
C SER A 55 0.89 10.09 5.89
N PRO A 56 1.93 10.32 5.06
CA PRO A 56 2.55 9.21 4.33
C PRO A 56 3.03 8.08 5.24
N ALA A 57 3.56 8.41 6.40
CA ALA A 57 4.03 7.39 7.35
C ALA A 57 2.88 6.52 7.83
N TYR A 58 1.73 7.12 8.11
CA TYR A 58 0.55 6.37 8.53
C TYR A 58 0.08 5.43 7.44
N ILE A 59 0.00 5.94 6.21
CA ILE A 59 -0.48 5.15 5.08
C ILE A 59 0.48 3.99 4.79
N TYR A 60 1.78 4.24 4.89
CA TYR A 60 2.77 3.17 4.72
C TYR A 60 2.60 2.09 5.79
N ASP A 61 2.32 2.50 7.03
CA ASP A 61 2.09 1.56 8.11
C ASP A 61 0.88 0.67 7.82
N VAL A 62 -0.19 1.25 7.27
CA VAL A 62 -1.37 0.49 6.87
C VAL A 62 -1.00 -0.54 5.80
N LEU A 63 -0.23 -0.12 4.80
CA LEU A 63 0.23 -1.03 3.75
C LEU A 63 1.08 -2.15 4.33
N GLU A 64 1.98 -1.81 5.22
CA GLU A 64 2.87 -2.80 5.84
C GLU A 64 2.08 -3.84 6.61
N GLN A 65 1.06 -3.42 7.35
CA GLN A 65 0.20 -4.34 8.08
C GLN A 65 -0.53 -5.27 7.12
N GLU A 66 -1.01 -4.74 6.01
CA GLU A 66 -1.67 -5.55 4.99
C GLU A 66 -0.73 -6.62 4.43
N LEU A 67 0.50 -6.22 4.11
CA LEU A 67 1.47 -7.14 3.53
C LEU A 67 1.85 -8.25 4.51
N LYS A 68 1.98 -7.91 5.79
CA LYS A 68 2.29 -8.90 6.82
C LYS A 68 1.15 -9.90 6.98
N ALA A 69 -0.09 -9.42 6.95
CA ALA A 69 -1.25 -10.29 7.07
C ALA A 69 -1.32 -11.26 5.89
N ASN A 70 -1.07 -10.77 4.68
CA ASN A 70 -1.08 -11.62 3.49
C ASN A 70 0.00 -12.69 3.55
N TYR A 71 1.19 -12.30 4.01
CA TYR A 71 2.28 -13.26 4.16
C TYR A 71 1.94 -14.36 5.16
N THR A 72 1.37 -13.98 6.30
CA THR A 72 0.98 -14.91 7.33
C THR A 72 -0.07 -15.90 6.81
N GLU A 73 -1.05 -15.41 6.05
CA GLU A 73 -2.08 -16.27 5.46
C GLU A 73 -1.47 -17.29 4.51
N LYS A 74 -0.55 -16.85 3.66
CA LYS A 74 0.11 -17.75 2.71
C LYS A 74 0.89 -18.83 3.42
N GLN A 75 1.59 -18.49 4.48
CA GLN A 75 2.34 -19.46 5.27
C GLN A 75 1.43 -20.46 5.96
N LYS A 76 0.33 -19.95 6.51
CA LYS A 76 -0.66 -20.79 7.18
C LYS A 76 -1.25 -21.80 6.21
N ASN A 77 -1.55 -21.38 5.00
CA ASN A 77 -2.09 -22.26 3.97
C ASN A 77 -1.10 -23.36 3.60
N LYS A 78 0.16 -23.01 3.49
CA LYS A 78 1.21 -24.01 3.20
C LYS A 78 1.28 -25.06 4.30
N THR A 79 1.19 -24.61 5.54
CA THR A 79 1.24 -25.51 6.69
C THR A 79 0.06 -26.47 6.67
N ASN A 80 -1.10 -26.00 6.31
CA ASN A 80 -2.31 -26.80 6.27
C ASN A 80 -2.28 -27.88 5.20
N ILE A 81 -1.51 -27.67 4.15
CA ILE A 81 -1.39 -28.64 3.06
C ILE A 81 -0.54 -29.82 3.50
N LEU A 82 0.38 -29.60 4.39
CA LEU A 82 1.26 -30.63 4.89
C LEU A 82 0.56 -31.52 5.90
#